data_57bfd1de1d8bc3200b6b00539a208a5b
#
_entry.id   57bfd1de1d8bc3200b6b00539a208a5b
#
_cell.length_a   1.000
_cell.length_b   1.000
_cell.length_c   1.000
_cell.angle_alpha   90.00
_cell.angle_beta   90.00
_cell.angle_gamma   90.00
#
_symmetry.space_group_name_H-M   'P 1'
#
loop_
_entity.id
_entity.type
_entity.pdbx_description
1 polymer ?
#
loop_
_entity_poly.entity_id
_entity_poly.type
_entity_poly.pdbx_seq_one_letter_code
_entity_poly.pdbx_strand_id
1 'polypeptide(L)'
;MDFKESGFMYALGGFIVIFVLAQSLFFLIRAWKQGKKLGLSTAIMRGTVTQSALFSLAPAISIVATILTLSGALGIVLPWIRLTVIGAISYEVPAAESAMEALGYTGGLSTEITDPLGFSTAAWVMTLGSVMPLVIIPFAMKKIQNSIGKAVSKNTAWADVMSAAAFIGLISACLLYTSPSPRD
;
A
#
# COMPACT_ATOMS: atom_id res chain seq x y z
N MET A 1 20.72 18.21 12.54
CA MET A 1 19.90 17.03 12.88
C MET A 1 18.96 16.85 11.73
N ASP A 2 19.05 15.73 11.04
CA ASP A 2 18.13 15.44 9.92
C ASP A 2 16.74 15.25 10.48
N PHE A 3 15.85 16.17 10.17
CA PHE A 3 14.44 16.13 10.61
C PHE A 3 13.72 14.87 10.11
N LYS A 4 14.16 14.29 9.00
CA LYS A 4 13.64 13.06 8.40
C LYS A 4 13.92 11.81 9.25
N GLU A 5 15.05 11.79 9.94
CA GLU A 5 15.55 10.68 10.75
C GLU A 5 15.70 11.07 12.23
N SER A 6 14.78 11.90 12.72
CA SER A 6 14.75 12.28 14.13
C SER A 6 14.37 11.09 15.01
N GLY A 7 14.87 11.08 16.27
CA GLY A 7 14.49 10.05 17.25
C GLY A 7 13.00 9.94 17.47
N PHE A 8 12.25 11.03 17.30
CA PHE A 8 10.79 11.05 17.34
C PHE A 8 10.17 10.22 16.19
N MET A 9 10.69 10.33 14.97
CA MET A 9 10.21 9.56 13.82
C MET A 9 10.46 8.07 14.02
N TYR A 10 11.63 7.67 14.51
CA TYR A 10 11.91 6.27 14.84
C TYR A 10 11.03 5.73 15.97
N ALA A 11 10.76 6.51 17.00
CA ALA A 11 9.85 6.11 18.07
C ALA A 11 8.42 5.92 17.56
N LEU A 12 7.93 6.83 16.68
CA LEU A 12 6.64 6.72 16.03
C LEU A 12 6.57 5.46 15.16
N GLY A 13 7.59 5.22 14.34
CA GLY A 13 7.69 4.03 13.50
C GLY A 13 7.68 2.75 14.33
N GLY A 14 8.47 2.69 15.39
CA GLY A 14 8.51 1.56 16.33
C GLY A 14 7.15 1.29 16.99
N PHE A 15 6.45 2.33 17.43
CA PHE A 15 5.11 2.21 17.99
C PHE A 15 4.12 1.61 16.99
N ILE A 16 4.13 2.10 15.75
CA ILE A 16 3.25 1.60 14.68
C ILE A 16 3.54 0.13 14.38
N VAL A 17 4.82 -0.27 14.28
CA VAL A 17 5.20 -1.67 14.06
C VAL A 17 4.70 -2.58 15.18
N ILE A 18 4.89 -2.19 16.43
CA ILE A 18 4.40 -2.94 17.58
C ILE A 18 2.87 -3.08 17.53
N PHE A 19 2.17 -1.99 17.21
CA PHE A 19 0.71 -2.01 17.08
C PHE A 19 0.24 -2.97 15.98
N VAL A 20 0.85 -2.91 14.79
CA VAL A 20 0.49 -3.80 13.66
C VAL A 20 0.78 -5.27 13.97
N LEU A 21 1.92 -5.55 14.62
CA LEU A 21 2.26 -6.91 15.05
C LEU A 21 1.26 -7.44 16.08
N ALA A 22 0.91 -6.64 17.08
CA ALA A 22 -0.09 -7.00 18.10
C ALA A 22 -1.46 -7.27 17.47
N GLN A 23 -1.90 -6.42 16.55
CA GLN A 23 -3.14 -6.57 15.78
C GLN A 23 -3.12 -7.85 14.94
N SER A 24 -2.05 -8.11 14.23
CA SER A 24 -1.89 -9.30 13.39
C SER A 24 -1.95 -10.59 14.22
N LEU A 25 -1.25 -10.60 15.35
CA LEU A 25 -1.27 -11.73 16.28
C LEU A 25 -2.67 -11.95 16.88
N PHE A 26 -3.35 -10.88 17.25
CA PHE A 26 -4.73 -10.96 17.76
C PHE A 26 -5.67 -11.60 16.75
N PHE A 27 -5.63 -11.16 15.49
CA PHE A 27 -6.47 -11.73 14.44
C PHE A 27 -6.10 -13.18 14.11
N LEU A 28 -4.81 -13.51 14.08
CA LEU A 28 -4.35 -14.87 13.87
C LEU A 28 -4.88 -15.82 14.95
N ILE A 29 -4.77 -15.43 16.22
CA ILE A 29 -5.28 -16.24 17.35
C ILE A 29 -6.80 -16.39 17.26
N ARG A 30 -7.50 -15.31 16.92
CA ARG A 30 -8.97 -15.33 16.77
C ARG A 30 -9.39 -16.24 15.61
N ALA A 31 -8.75 -16.13 14.47
CA ALA A 31 -9.01 -16.98 13.30
C ALA A 31 -8.71 -18.46 13.60
N TRP A 32 -7.60 -18.73 14.29
CA TRP A 32 -7.24 -20.09 14.72
C TRP A 32 -8.27 -20.71 15.65
N LYS A 33 -8.74 -19.95 16.65
CA LYS A 33 -9.81 -20.40 17.57
C LYS A 33 -11.09 -20.68 16.82
N GLN A 34 -11.45 -19.80 15.87
CA GLN A 34 -12.67 -19.98 15.08
C GLN A 34 -12.57 -21.18 14.14
N GLY A 35 -11.41 -21.40 13.50
CA GLY A 35 -11.17 -22.57 12.66
C GLY A 35 -11.34 -23.88 13.43
N LYS A 36 -10.84 -23.96 14.67
CA LYS A 36 -11.06 -25.11 15.56
C LYS A 36 -12.54 -25.35 15.88
N LYS A 37 -13.31 -24.27 16.14
CA LYS A 37 -14.75 -24.39 16.41
C LYS A 37 -15.55 -24.90 15.22
N LEU A 38 -15.09 -24.60 14.00
CA LEU A 38 -15.68 -25.06 12.75
C LEU A 38 -15.23 -26.47 12.34
N GLY A 39 -14.43 -27.14 13.17
CA GLY A 39 -13.99 -28.52 12.92
C GLY A 39 -12.84 -28.64 11.90
N LEU A 40 -12.17 -27.56 11.56
CA LEU A 40 -11.01 -27.61 10.67
C LEU A 40 -9.85 -28.36 11.32
N SER A 41 -9.22 -29.27 10.57
CA SER A 41 -8.06 -30.01 11.08
C SER A 41 -6.86 -29.07 11.28
N THR A 42 -6.07 -29.36 12.31
CA THR A 42 -4.86 -28.55 12.61
C THR A 42 -3.85 -28.60 11.44
N ALA A 43 -3.84 -29.68 10.67
CA ALA A 43 -2.97 -29.83 9.49
C ALA A 43 -3.37 -28.81 8.40
N ILE A 44 -4.65 -28.67 8.11
CA ILE A 44 -5.16 -27.69 7.14
C ILE A 44 -4.82 -26.25 7.60
N MET A 45 -5.08 -25.94 8.88
CA MET A 45 -4.80 -24.61 9.41
C MET A 45 -3.31 -24.25 9.36
N ARG A 46 -2.42 -25.21 9.71
CA ARG A 46 -0.96 -25.01 9.58
C ARG A 46 -0.55 -24.84 8.12
N GLY A 47 -1.06 -25.67 7.22
CA GLY A 47 -0.81 -25.54 5.78
C GLY A 47 -1.20 -24.16 5.25
N THR A 48 -2.37 -23.66 5.63
CA THR A 48 -2.84 -22.32 5.25
C THR A 48 -1.91 -21.22 5.74
N VAL A 49 -1.49 -21.27 7.01
CA VAL A 49 -0.56 -20.26 7.57
C VAL A 49 0.78 -20.30 6.83
N THR A 50 1.34 -21.49 6.60
CA THR A 50 2.62 -21.64 5.89
C THR A 50 2.53 -21.12 4.44
N GLN A 51 1.48 -21.51 3.72
CA GLN A 51 1.27 -21.01 2.35
C GLN A 51 1.08 -19.51 2.31
N SER A 52 0.28 -18.94 3.21
CA SER A 52 0.10 -17.48 3.30
C SER A 52 1.42 -16.77 3.58
N ALA A 53 2.25 -17.30 4.46
CA ALA A 53 3.58 -16.74 4.75
C ALA A 53 4.49 -16.76 3.52
N LEU A 54 4.51 -17.87 2.76
CA LEU A 54 5.29 -17.99 1.53
C LEU A 54 4.80 -17.00 0.45
N PHE A 55 3.48 -16.89 0.27
CA PHE A 55 2.90 -15.93 -0.68
C PHE A 55 3.17 -14.46 -0.30
N SER A 56 3.35 -14.17 0.98
CA SER A 56 3.67 -12.82 1.46
C SER A 56 5.13 -12.40 1.20
N LEU A 57 6.00 -13.35 0.86
CA LEU A 57 7.43 -13.08 0.71
C LEU A 57 7.72 -12.17 -0.51
N ALA A 58 7.09 -12.46 -1.66
CA ALA A 58 7.29 -11.67 -2.87
C ALA A 58 6.83 -10.20 -2.71
N PRO A 59 5.62 -9.89 -2.21
CA PRO A 59 5.24 -8.52 -1.87
C PRO A 59 6.16 -7.86 -0.85
N ALA A 60 6.65 -8.59 0.15
CA ALA A 60 7.56 -8.04 1.16
C ALA A 60 8.90 -7.57 0.53
N ILE A 61 9.47 -8.36 -0.38
CA ILE A 61 10.69 -7.97 -1.12
C ILE A 61 10.43 -6.70 -1.95
N SER A 62 9.28 -6.63 -2.64
CA SER A 62 8.90 -5.45 -3.41
C SER A 62 8.77 -4.19 -2.54
N ILE A 63 8.19 -4.32 -1.34
CA ILE A 63 8.10 -3.21 -0.37
C ILE A 63 9.48 -2.74 0.04
N VAL A 64 10.40 -3.63 0.36
CA VAL A 64 11.79 -3.26 0.73
C VAL A 64 12.48 -2.51 -0.41
N ALA A 65 12.37 -3.00 -1.65
CA ALA A 65 12.93 -2.32 -2.81
C ALA A 65 12.37 -0.89 -2.96
N THR A 66 11.06 -0.72 -2.74
CA THR A 66 10.42 0.60 -2.82
C THR A 66 10.84 1.53 -1.69
N ILE A 67 10.99 1.02 -0.47
CA ILE A 67 11.53 1.82 0.65
C ILE A 67 12.90 2.37 0.27
N LEU A 68 13.77 1.54 -0.31
CA LEU A 68 15.09 1.97 -0.76
C LEU A 68 15.01 3.05 -1.85
N THR A 69 14.08 2.92 -2.79
CA THR A 69 13.86 3.93 -3.85
C THR A 69 13.41 5.27 -3.28
N LEU A 70 12.45 5.26 -2.35
CA LEU A 70 11.91 6.48 -1.74
C LEU A 70 12.85 7.08 -0.67
N SER A 71 13.75 6.28 -0.11
CA SER A 71 14.62 6.72 0.99
C SER A 71 15.59 7.82 0.57
N GLY A 72 15.98 7.86 -0.69
CA GLY A 72 16.84 8.92 -1.21
C GLY A 72 16.22 10.32 -1.07
N ALA A 73 14.94 10.45 -1.35
CA ALA A 73 14.22 11.72 -1.27
C ALA A 73 13.67 12.02 0.14
N LEU A 74 13.03 11.03 0.76
CA LEU A 74 12.18 11.20 1.96
C LEU A 74 12.78 10.63 3.25
N GLY A 75 14.01 10.09 3.20
CA GLY A 75 14.56 9.32 4.32
C GLY A 75 13.91 7.95 4.46
N ILE A 76 14.39 7.13 5.39
CA ILE A 76 13.96 5.72 5.52
C ILE A 76 12.64 5.59 6.28
N VAL A 77 12.45 6.38 7.32
CA VAL A 77 11.37 6.17 8.30
C VAL A 77 9.98 6.40 7.70
N LEU A 78 9.80 7.49 6.93
CA LEU A 78 8.50 7.83 6.37
C LEU A 78 8.01 6.79 5.34
N PRO A 79 8.78 6.41 4.32
CA PRO A 79 8.40 5.34 3.39
C PRO A 79 8.19 4.00 4.09
N TRP A 80 9.01 3.66 5.07
CA TRP A 80 8.88 2.42 5.83
C TRP A 80 7.51 2.33 6.53
N ILE A 81 7.13 3.35 7.31
CA ILE A 81 5.84 3.39 7.99
C ILE A 81 4.69 3.29 6.98
N ARG A 82 4.76 4.07 5.90
CA ARG A 82 3.68 4.17 4.92
C ARG A 82 3.47 2.87 4.15
N LEU A 83 4.53 2.29 3.62
CA LEU A 83 4.46 1.08 2.81
C LEU A 83 4.13 -0.19 3.62
N THR A 84 4.44 -0.20 4.91
CA THR A 84 4.12 -1.34 5.77
C THR A 84 2.70 -1.33 6.34
N VAL A 85 2.05 -0.17 6.38
CA VAL A 85 0.72 -0.02 7.01
C VAL A 85 -0.40 0.13 5.99
N ILE A 86 -0.33 1.12 5.12
CA ILE A 86 -1.44 1.50 4.22
C ILE A 86 -0.97 1.64 2.77
N GLY A 87 0.28 2.00 2.56
CA GLY A 87 0.81 2.39 1.27
C GLY A 87 0.94 1.23 0.28
N ALA A 88 0.80 1.59 -1.00
CA ALA A 88 1.14 0.75 -2.12
C ALA A 88 2.12 1.51 -3.01
N ILE A 89 3.10 0.79 -3.57
CA ILE A 89 4.12 1.36 -4.45
C ILE A 89 3.50 2.17 -5.60
N SER A 90 2.43 1.63 -6.20
CA SER A 90 1.71 2.23 -7.32
C SER A 90 1.05 3.57 -7.00
N TYR A 91 0.92 3.90 -5.73
CA TYR A 91 0.34 5.16 -5.28
C TYR A 91 1.40 6.06 -4.63
N GLU A 92 2.24 5.51 -3.76
CA GLU A 92 3.17 6.32 -2.94
C GLU A 92 4.24 6.99 -3.80
N VAL A 93 4.74 6.30 -4.83
CA VAL A 93 5.75 6.85 -5.74
C VAL A 93 5.18 8.02 -6.56
N PRO A 94 4.08 7.86 -7.31
CA PRO A 94 3.50 8.97 -8.07
C PRO A 94 3.04 10.15 -7.19
N ALA A 95 2.56 9.87 -5.98
CA ALA A 95 2.14 10.93 -5.06
C ALA A 95 3.34 11.74 -4.54
N ALA A 96 4.45 11.07 -4.22
CA ALA A 96 5.68 11.73 -3.81
C ALA A 96 6.28 12.56 -4.96
N GLU A 97 6.37 11.99 -6.16
CA GLU A 97 6.86 12.67 -7.37
C GLU A 97 6.03 13.91 -7.69
N SER A 98 4.70 13.78 -7.71
CA SER A 98 3.79 14.91 -7.97
C SER A 98 3.94 16.03 -6.94
N ALA A 99 4.14 15.68 -5.67
CA ALA A 99 4.37 16.66 -4.62
C ALA A 99 5.71 17.38 -4.79
N MET A 100 6.77 16.63 -5.14
CA MET A 100 8.11 17.17 -5.37
C MET A 100 8.14 18.07 -6.62
N GLU A 101 7.51 17.65 -7.70
CA GLU A 101 7.39 18.44 -8.93
C GLU A 101 6.64 19.76 -8.69
N ALA A 102 5.52 19.72 -7.96
CA ALA A 102 4.75 20.90 -7.60
C ALA A 102 5.54 21.90 -6.73
N LEU A 103 6.53 21.42 -5.97
CA LEU A 103 7.44 22.22 -5.16
C LEU A 103 8.68 22.71 -5.93
N GLY A 104 8.83 22.32 -7.21
CA GLY A 104 9.94 22.74 -8.06
C GLY A 104 11.19 21.88 -7.99
N TYR A 105 11.11 20.67 -7.41
CA TYR A 105 12.20 19.70 -7.44
C TYR A 105 12.26 19.01 -8.81
N THR A 106 13.22 19.40 -9.65
CA THR A 106 13.32 18.96 -11.06
C THR A 106 13.88 17.54 -11.24
N GLY A 107 14.45 16.95 -10.20
CA GLY A 107 15.06 15.61 -10.25
C GLY A 107 14.16 14.48 -9.74
N GLY A 108 12.88 14.74 -9.46
CA GLY A 108 11.96 13.72 -8.91
C GLY A 108 12.52 13.06 -7.65
N LEU A 109 12.30 11.77 -7.49
CA LEU A 109 12.75 10.98 -6.32
C LEU A 109 14.27 10.84 -6.19
N SER A 110 15.04 11.22 -7.23
CA SER A 110 16.50 11.24 -7.16
C SER A 110 17.03 12.48 -6.42
N THR A 111 16.19 13.49 -6.22
CA THR A 111 16.53 14.71 -5.49
C THR A 111 16.14 14.61 -4.04
N GLU A 112 17.09 14.83 -3.15
CA GLU A 112 16.82 14.85 -1.73
C GLU A 112 16.01 16.09 -1.32
N ILE A 113 14.93 15.90 -0.59
CA ILE A 113 14.19 17.00 0.03
C ILE A 113 14.97 17.51 1.24
N THR A 114 15.48 18.73 1.15
CA THR A 114 16.36 19.31 2.18
C THR A 114 15.62 20.23 3.16
N ASP A 115 14.41 20.65 2.83
CA ASP A 115 13.62 21.56 3.64
C ASP A 115 12.45 20.85 4.36
N PRO A 116 12.14 21.23 5.62
CA PRO A 116 11.03 20.64 6.38
C PRO A 116 9.66 20.88 5.74
N LEU A 117 9.48 21.98 5.01
CA LEU A 117 8.23 22.32 4.35
C LEU A 117 7.95 21.33 3.20
N GLY A 118 8.95 21.10 2.35
CA GLY A 118 8.85 20.14 1.25
C GLY A 118 8.55 18.73 1.75
N PHE A 119 9.25 18.28 2.79
CA PHE A 119 9.00 16.99 3.42
C PHE A 119 7.59 16.88 3.98
N SER A 120 7.13 17.88 4.71
CA SER A 120 5.78 17.91 5.28
C SER A 120 4.72 17.92 4.18
N THR A 121 4.92 18.70 3.12
CA THR A 121 3.99 18.77 1.98
C THR A 121 3.89 17.42 1.28
N ALA A 122 5.01 16.78 0.97
CA ALA A 122 5.03 15.44 0.38
C ALA A 122 4.28 14.43 1.27
N ALA A 123 4.57 14.41 2.57
CA ALA A 123 3.90 13.54 3.53
C ALA A 123 2.38 13.77 3.58
N TRP A 124 1.93 15.02 3.53
CA TRP A 124 0.50 15.37 3.51
C TRP A 124 -0.19 14.95 2.20
N VAL A 125 0.41 15.22 1.05
CA VAL A 125 -0.13 14.80 -0.27
C VAL A 125 -0.30 13.29 -0.33
N MET A 126 0.74 12.55 0.04
CA MET A 126 0.71 11.09 0.12
C MET A 126 -0.37 10.58 1.09
N THR A 127 -0.58 11.27 2.22
CA THR A 127 -1.56 10.86 3.24
C THR A 127 -2.99 11.14 2.80
N LEU A 128 -3.28 12.36 2.35
CA LEU A 128 -4.64 12.76 1.96
C LEU A 128 -5.17 11.89 0.82
N GLY A 129 -4.33 11.62 -0.18
CA GLY A 129 -4.74 10.76 -1.27
C GLY A 129 -5.02 9.32 -0.86
N SER A 130 -4.28 8.77 0.12
CA SER A 130 -4.53 7.42 0.65
C SER A 130 -5.79 7.37 1.53
N VAL A 131 -6.07 8.43 2.29
CA VAL A 131 -7.20 8.46 3.24
C VAL A 131 -8.53 8.68 2.52
N MET A 132 -8.57 9.47 1.45
CA MET A 132 -9.80 9.76 0.71
C MET A 132 -10.55 8.52 0.23
N PRO A 133 -9.93 7.55 -0.45
CA PRO A 133 -10.58 6.29 -0.80
C PRO A 133 -11.08 5.51 0.41
N LEU A 134 -10.32 5.47 1.51
CA LEU A 134 -10.70 4.77 2.73
C LEU A 134 -11.97 5.34 3.36
N VAL A 135 -12.19 6.64 3.24
CA VAL A 135 -13.42 7.29 3.73
C VAL A 135 -14.58 7.05 2.76
N ILE A 136 -14.35 7.18 1.46
CA ILE A 136 -15.41 7.10 0.44
C ILE A 136 -15.91 5.65 0.25
N ILE A 137 -15.00 4.66 0.24
CA ILE A 137 -15.33 3.27 -0.05
C ILE A 137 -16.40 2.70 0.89
N PRO A 138 -16.37 2.84 2.21
CA PRO A 138 -17.41 2.30 3.10
C PRO A 138 -18.82 2.81 2.76
N PHE A 139 -18.93 4.08 2.35
CA PHE A 139 -20.23 4.66 1.99
C PHE A 139 -20.67 4.28 0.56
N ALA A 140 -19.73 4.21 -0.37
CA ALA A 140 -20.00 3.88 -1.77
C ALA A 140 -20.13 2.37 -2.02
N MET A 141 -19.44 1.54 -1.22
CA MET A 141 -19.29 0.10 -1.45
C MET A 141 -20.62 -0.63 -1.58
N LYS A 142 -21.58 -0.30 -0.72
CA LYS A 142 -22.92 -0.92 -0.73
C LYS A 142 -23.68 -0.65 -2.04
N LYS A 143 -23.56 0.57 -2.57
CA LYS A 143 -24.14 0.93 -3.88
C LYS A 143 -23.42 0.24 -5.01
N ILE A 144 -22.09 0.22 -4.97
CA ILE A 144 -21.24 -0.41 -5.98
C ILE A 144 -21.50 -1.92 -6.03
N GLN A 145 -21.48 -2.60 -4.89
CA GLN A 145 -21.72 -4.04 -4.80
C GLN A 145 -23.11 -4.42 -5.31
N ASN A 146 -24.15 -3.66 -4.93
CA ASN A 146 -25.50 -3.90 -5.42
C ASN A 146 -25.62 -3.70 -6.94
N SER A 147 -24.93 -2.73 -7.50
CA SER A 147 -24.92 -2.47 -8.96
C SER A 147 -24.16 -3.55 -9.71
N ILE A 148 -22.97 -3.93 -9.22
CA ILE A 148 -22.18 -5.02 -9.79
C ILE A 148 -22.92 -6.35 -9.64
N GLY A 149 -23.50 -6.65 -8.49
CA GLY A 149 -24.27 -7.88 -8.26
C GLY A 149 -25.43 -8.03 -9.24
N LYS A 150 -26.13 -6.94 -9.55
CA LYS A 150 -27.20 -6.93 -10.56
C LYS A 150 -26.68 -7.11 -11.99
N ALA A 151 -25.51 -6.58 -12.31
CA ALA A 151 -24.89 -6.75 -13.62
C ALA A 151 -24.33 -8.16 -13.80
N VAL A 152 -23.64 -8.68 -12.78
CA VAL A 152 -23.07 -10.05 -12.77
C VAL A 152 -24.16 -11.13 -12.84
N SER A 153 -25.29 -10.95 -12.13
CA SER A 153 -26.40 -11.91 -12.17
C SER A 153 -27.06 -12.03 -13.56
N LYS A 154 -26.90 -11.00 -14.41
CA LYS A 154 -27.43 -11.05 -15.78
C LYS A 154 -26.48 -11.72 -16.78
N ASN A 155 -25.18 -11.64 -16.57
CA ASN A 155 -24.19 -12.26 -17.46
C ASN A 155 -22.82 -12.41 -16.75
N THR A 156 -22.49 -13.61 -16.31
CA THR A 156 -21.23 -13.92 -15.63
C THR A 156 -20.01 -13.75 -16.53
N ALA A 157 -20.11 -14.06 -17.81
CA ALA A 157 -19.02 -13.89 -18.76
C ALA A 157 -18.61 -12.40 -18.91
N TRP A 158 -19.58 -11.49 -18.85
CA TRP A 158 -19.31 -10.04 -18.87
C TRP A 158 -18.56 -9.57 -17.61
N ALA A 159 -18.90 -10.13 -16.47
CA ALA A 159 -18.21 -9.81 -15.22
C ALA A 159 -16.74 -10.25 -15.21
N ASP A 160 -16.45 -11.43 -15.76
CA ASP A 160 -15.09 -11.95 -15.89
C ASP A 160 -14.25 -11.07 -16.84
N VAL A 161 -14.82 -10.67 -17.98
CA VAL A 161 -14.16 -9.76 -18.93
C VAL A 161 -13.90 -8.40 -18.30
N MET A 162 -14.86 -7.82 -17.57
CA MET A 162 -14.70 -6.54 -16.89
C MET A 162 -13.63 -6.60 -15.79
N SER A 163 -13.60 -7.68 -15.03
CA SER A 163 -12.58 -7.89 -13.99
C SER A 163 -11.18 -8.01 -14.60
N ALA A 164 -11.03 -8.79 -15.66
CA ALA A 164 -9.77 -8.94 -16.38
C ALA A 164 -9.32 -7.61 -17.00
N ALA A 165 -10.24 -6.87 -17.65
CA ALA A 165 -9.95 -5.58 -18.25
C ALA A 165 -9.53 -4.52 -17.21
N ALA A 166 -10.18 -4.48 -16.05
CA ALA A 166 -9.81 -3.60 -14.95
C ALA A 166 -8.41 -3.92 -14.40
N PHE A 167 -8.09 -5.21 -14.27
CA PHE A 167 -6.78 -5.67 -13.81
C PHE A 167 -5.67 -5.33 -14.82
N ILE A 168 -5.90 -5.60 -16.12
CA ILE A 168 -4.95 -5.25 -17.17
C ILE A 168 -4.76 -3.73 -17.27
N GLY A 169 -5.85 -2.96 -17.16
CA GLY A 169 -5.80 -1.50 -17.16
C GLY A 169 -4.97 -0.95 -15.99
N LEU A 170 -5.12 -1.52 -14.79
CA LEU A 170 -4.32 -1.14 -13.63
C LEU A 170 -2.83 -1.43 -13.83
N ILE A 171 -2.50 -2.62 -14.33
CA ILE A 171 -1.10 -2.99 -14.63
C ILE A 171 -0.53 -2.06 -15.70
N SER A 172 -1.27 -1.79 -16.78
CA SER A 172 -0.83 -0.91 -17.86
C SER A 172 -0.59 0.53 -17.37
N ALA A 173 -1.45 1.04 -16.51
CA ALA A 173 -1.26 2.35 -15.89
C ALA A 173 0.01 2.37 -15.02
N CYS A 174 0.23 1.35 -14.20
CA CYS A 174 1.46 1.25 -13.40
C CYS A 174 2.72 1.20 -14.28
N LEU A 175 2.71 0.45 -15.37
CA LEU A 175 3.85 0.33 -16.29
C LEU A 175 4.12 1.64 -17.04
N LEU A 176 3.08 2.38 -17.43
CA LEU A 176 3.24 3.70 -18.06
C LEU A 176 3.89 4.73 -17.13
N TYR A 177 3.54 4.69 -15.84
CA TYR A 177 4.13 5.58 -14.84
C TYR A 177 5.56 5.20 -14.42
N THR A 178 5.93 3.92 -14.53
CA THR A 178 7.25 3.42 -14.13
C THR A 178 8.22 3.25 -15.29
N SER A 179 7.76 3.43 -16.54
CA SER A 179 8.62 3.35 -17.71
C SER A 179 9.34 4.69 -17.94
N PRO A 180 10.69 4.70 -18.08
CA PRO A 180 11.40 5.93 -18.46
C PRO A 180 10.84 6.44 -19.78
N SER A 181 10.56 7.74 -19.83
CA SER A 181 10.07 8.40 -21.05
C SER A 181 11.06 8.21 -22.20
N PRO A 182 10.61 7.85 -23.42
CA PRO A 182 11.49 7.75 -24.57
C PRO A 182 12.05 9.11 -25.07
N ARG A 183 11.88 10.16 -24.30
CA ARG A 183 12.27 11.54 -24.67
C ARG A 183 13.47 12.11 -23.90
N ASP A 184 14.13 11.29 -23.08
CA ASP A 184 15.37 11.70 -22.39
C ASP A 184 16.58 11.09 -23.06
#